data_a5d9e5b2eb20799de06001a5ea58faaa
#
_entry.id   a5d9e5b2eb20799de06001a5ea58faaa
#
_cell.length_a   1.000
_cell.length_b   1.000
_cell.length_c   1.000
_cell.angle_alpha   90.00
_cell.angle_beta   90.00
_cell.angle_gamma   90.00
#
_symmetry.space_group_name_H-M   'P 1'
#
loop_
_entity.id
_entity.type
_entity.pdbx_description
1 polymer ?
#
loop_
_entity_poly.entity_id
_entity_poly.type
_entity_poly.pdbx_seq_one_letter_code
_entity_poly.pdbx_strand_id
1 'polypeptide(L)'
;MIRKIIRIDKEKCNGCGACATACHEGAIDIINGKAELVREHFCDGLGDCLPECPTGAISFEEREAPAYDEEAVKEAQNKKIAQNQAMSTHTGCPGSKIMQIRRTETPESVKPSSTVDSVSKLQNWPVQIKLAPVSAPYFDCAKLLIAADCTAYAYASFHKDFIQNKVTLIGCPKLDQVDYSEKLTAIIQNNNIQSVTIVRMEVPCCGGLEMAAKKALQNSGKFLPWQVITIGIDGKTIE
;
A
#
# COMPACT_ATOMS: atom_id res chain seq x y z
N MET A 1 -5.58 35.37 -20.17
CA MET A 1 -4.34 36.14 -19.93
C MET A 1 -3.14 35.29 -20.36
N ILE A 2 -2.07 35.93 -20.83
CA ILE A 2 -0.84 35.21 -21.17
C ILE A 2 -0.20 34.77 -19.86
N ARG A 3 0.04 33.46 -19.70
CA ARG A 3 0.71 32.88 -18.53
C ARG A 3 1.48 31.61 -18.88
N LYS A 4 2.39 31.26 -18.00
CA LYS A 4 3.15 30.01 -18.07
C LYS A 4 2.25 28.84 -17.70
N ILE A 5 2.17 27.83 -18.55
CA ILE A 5 1.35 26.63 -18.36
C ILE A 5 2.12 25.41 -18.90
N ILE A 6 1.77 24.22 -18.50
CA ILE A 6 2.40 23.01 -19.02
C ILE A 6 1.85 22.66 -20.41
N ARG A 7 2.72 22.10 -21.24
CA ARG A 7 2.41 21.46 -22.52
C ARG A 7 2.87 19.99 -22.47
N ILE A 8 2.00 19.09 -22.94
CA ILE A 8 2.30 17.66 -22.98
C ILE A 8 2.42 17.23 -24.45
N ASP A 9 3.60 16.71 -24.81
CA ASP A 9 3.87 16.13 -26.13
C ASP A 9 3.30 14.70 -26.16
N LYS A 10 2.21 14.52 -26.89
CA LYS A 10 1.50 13.23 -27.01
C LYS A 10 2.33 12.15 -27.70
N GLU A 11 3.29 12.50 -28.55
CA GLU A 11 4.12 11.53 -29.25
C GLU A 11 5.18 10.94 -28.29
N LYS A 12 5.74 11.77 -27.41
CA LYS A 12 6.70 11.32 -26.40
C LYS A 12 6.05 10.67 -25.18
N CYS A 13 4.77 10.96 -24.91
CA CYS A 13 4.06 10.43 -23.76
C CYS A 13 3.82 8.93 -23.92
N ASN A 14 4.23 8.14 -22.92
CA ASN A 14 3.98 6.68 -22.85
C ASN A 14 2.75 6.30 -22.02
N GLY A 15 2.01 7.28 -21.45
CA GLY A 15 0.80 7.04 -20.68
C GLY A 15 1.01 6.48 -19.27
N CYS A 16 2.21 6.58 -18.69
CA CYS A 16 2.53 6.01 -17.38
C CYS A 16 1.73 6.61 -16.19
N GLY A 17 1.14 7.80 -16.34
CA GLY A 17 0.32 8.45 -15.32
C GLY A 17 1.08 9.17 -14.21
N ALA A 18 2.41 9.13 -14.17
CA ALA A 18 3.21 9.75 -13.12
C ALA A 18 2.92 11.26 -12.97
N CYS A 19 2.79 11.97 -14.08
CA CYS A 19 2.45 13.40 -14.08
C CYS A 19 1.04 13.72 -13.55
N ALA A 20 0.06 12.84 -13.79
CA ALA A 20 -1.29 13.01 -13.25
C ALA A 20 -1.32 12.78 -11.73
N THR A 21 -0.46 11.88 -11.23
CA THR A 21 -0.29 11.63 -9.79
C THR A 21 0.45 12.79 -9.10
N ALA A 22 1.46 13.37 -9.77
CA ALA A 22 2.25 14.48 -9.24
C ALA A 22 1.53 15.85 -9.33
N CYS A 23 0.45 15.96 -10.10
CA CYS A 23 -0.33 17.19 -10.17
C CYS A 23 -1.26 17.29 -8.97
N HIS A 24 -0.86 18.06 -7.96
CA HIS A 24 -1.63 18.25 -6.72
C HIS A 24 -3.00 18.89 -6.98
N GLU A 25 -3.11 19.75 -7.99
CA GLU A 25 -4.33 20.46 -8.37
C GLU A 25 -5.27 19.60 -9.22
N GLY A 26 -4.79 18.48 -9.77
CA GLY A 26 -5.57 17.58 -10.60
C GLY A 26 -5.92 18.16 -11.97
N ALA A 27 -5.01 18.95 -12.56
CA ALA A 27 -5.15 19.53 -13.90
C ALA A 27 -4.96 18.51 -15.03
N ILE A 28 -4.25 17.39 -14.78
CA ILE A 28 -3.86 16.39 -15.76
C ILE A 28 -4.67 15.11 -15.57
N ASP A 29 -5.22 14.58 -16.66
CA ASP A 29 -5.84 13.25 -16.69
C ASP A 29 -5.23 12.38 -17.81
N ILE A 30 -5.44 11.05 -17.72
CA ILE A 30 -5.01 10.10 -18.77
C ILE A 30 -6.21 9.80 -19.66
N ILE A 31 -6.13 10.24 -20.92
CA ILE A 31 -7.17 10.04 -21.93
C ILE A 31 -6.59 9.18 -23.06
N ASN A 32 -7.24 8.08 -23.39
CA ASN A 32 -6.82 7.14 -24.43
C ASN A 32 -5.33 6.70 -24.28
N GLY A 33 -4.89 6.50 -23.03
CA GLY A 33 -3.52 6.07 -22.72
C GLY A 33 -2.45 7.15 -22.87
N LYS A 34 -2.82 8.43 -22.97
CA LYS A 34 -1.93 9.59 -23.04
C LYS A 34 -2.32 10.62 -21.98
N ALA A 35 -1.33 11.31 -21.43
CA ALA A 35 -1.59 12.41 -20.50
C ALA A 35 -2.10 13.64 -21.26
N GLU A 36 -3.12 14.29 -20.74
CA GLU A 36 -3.67 15.54 -21.29
C GLU A 36 -3.94 16.55 -20.16
N LEU A 37 -3.68 17.83 -20.45
CA LEU A 37 -4.07 18.93 -19.59
C LEU A 37 -5.55 19.23 -19.81
N VAL A 38 -6.42 18.68 -18.98
CA VAL A 38 -7.88 18.75 -19.17
C VAL A 38 -8.52 19.95 -18.47
N ARG A 39 -7.84 20.51 -17.47
CA ARG A 39 -8.32 21.65 -16.69
C ARG A 39 -7.24 22.72 -16.61
N GLU A 40 -7.18 23.58 -17.60
CA GLU A 40 -6.14 24.61 -17.69
C GLU A 40 -6.18 25.59 -16.50
N HIS A 41 -7.35 25.93 -16.00
CA HIS A 41 -7.53 26.79 -14.83
C HIS A 41 -7.14 26.13 -13.50
N PHE A 42 -6.85 24.84 -13.48
CA PHE A 42 -6.30 24.11 -12.32
C PHE A 42 -4.76 24.06 -12.33
N CYS A 43 -4.14 24.30 -13.48
CA CYS A 43 -2.67 24.30 -13.56
C CYS A 43 -2.14 25.60 -12.96
N ASP A 44 -1.36 25.50 -11.87
CA ASP A 44 -0.70 26.65 -11.22
C ASP A 44 0.54 27.14 -11.99
N GLY A 45 1.11 26.31 -12.87
CA GLY A 45 2.32 26.61 -13.63
C GLY A 45 3.63 26.41 -12.84
N LEU A 46 3.59 25.77 -11.66
CA LEU A 46 4.80 25.47 -10.87
C LEU A 46 5.63 24.35 -11.48
N GLY A 47 4.98 23.33 -12.06
CA GLY A 47 5.64 22.30 -12.86
C GLY A 47 6.14 21.09 -12.09
N ASP A 48 5.54 20.75 -10.96
CA ASP A 48 5.87 19.55 -10.16
C ASP A 48 5.74 18.25 -10.97
N CYS A 49 4.92 18.27 -12.03
CA CYS A 49 4.77 17.16 -12.97
C CYS A 49 5.95 16.95 -13.93
N LEU A 50 6.84 17.95 -14.12
CA LEU A 50 7.96 17.86 -15.10
C LEU A 50 9.00 16.83 -14.70
N PRO A 51 9.56 16.85 -13.45
CA PRO A 51 10.59 15.90 -13.04
C PRO A 51 10.07 14.45 -12.99
N GLU A 52 8.76 14.28 -12.83
CA GLU A 52 8.13 12.96 -12.73
C GLU A 52 7.88 12.29 -14.10
N CYS A 53 8.13 13.01 -15.20
CA CYS A 53 7.93 12.46 -16.53
C CYS A 53 9.17 11.69 -17.01
N PRO A 54 9.15 10.33 -17.08
CA PRO A 54 10.33 9.55 -17.44
C PRO A 54 10.73 9.69 -18.91
N THR A 55 9.80 10.18 -19.76
CA THR A 55 10.05 10.37 -21.20
C THR A 55 10.35 11.83 -21.58
N GLY A 56 10.31 12.75 -20.63
CA GLY A 56 10.49 14.18 -20.89
C GLY A 56 9.41 14.76 -21.83
N ALA A 57 8.21 14.22 -21.79
CA ALA A 57 7.09 14.66 -22.64
C ALA A 57 6.44 15.97 -22.16
N ILE A 58 6.83 16.50 -21.01
CA ILE A 58 6.21 17.70 -20.41
C ILE A 58 7.19 18.86 -20.50
N SER A 59 6.71 20.00 -20.95
CA SER A 59 7.45 21.26 -21.03
C SER A 59 6.56 22.42 -20.61
N PHE A 60 7.17 23.58 -20.37
CA PHE A 60 6.42 24.83 -20.20
C PHE A 60 6.19 25.49 -21.55
N GLU A 61 5.03 26.13 -21.68
CA GLU A 61 4.76 27.10 -22.74
C GLU A 61 4.09 28.36 -22.14
N GLU A 62 4.33 29.50 -22.78
CA GLU A 62 3.62 30.74 -22.48
C GLU A 62 2.56 30.95 -23.55
N ARG A 63 1.30 30.92 -23.15
CA ARG A 63 0.16 31.13 -24.03
C ARG A 63 -1.01 31.75 -23.30
N GLU A 64 -1.99 32.17 -24.06
CA GLU A 64 -3.25 32.59 -23.48
C GLU A 64 -3.97 31.40 -22.87
N ALA A 65 -4.23 31.50 -21.55
CA ALA A 65 -4.94 30.46 -20.79
C ALA A 65 -5.80 31.12 -19.69
N PRO A 66 -6.85 30.45 -19.21
CA PRO A 66 -7.64 30.89 -18.07
C PRO A 66 -6.74 31.16 -16.86
N ALA A 67 -7.12 32.11 -16.01
CA ALA A 67 -6.43 32.34 -14.74
C ALA A 67 -6.48 31.08 -13.87
N TYR A 68 -5.48 30.91 -13.01
CA TYR A 68 -5.50 29.85 -11.99
C TYR A 68 -6.63 30.11 -11.00
N ASP A 69 -7.43 29.10 -10.75
CA ASP A 69 -8.62 29.16 -9.89
C ASP A 69 -8.44 28.24 -8.68
N GLU A 70 -7.87 28.82 -7.63
CA GLU A 70 -7.61 28.10 -6.38
C GLU A 70 -8.90 27.63 -5.68
N GLU A 71 -10.00 28.40 -5.81
CA GLU A 71 -11.28 28.05 -5.20
C GLU A 71 -11.88 26.84 -5.89
N ALA A 72 -11.87 26.79 -7.21
CA ALA A 72 -12.33 25.66 -7.99
C ALA A 72 -11.48 24.38 -7.71
N VAL A 73 -10.16 24.51 -7.51
CA VAL A 73 -9.29 23.41 -7.12
C VAL A 73 -9.68 22.88 -5.74
N LYS A 74 -9.84 23.74 -4.74
CA LYS A 74 -10.26 23.35 -3.38
C LYS A 74 -11.64 22.69 -3.36
N GLU A 75 -12.59 23.22 -4.12
CA GLU A 75 -13.92 22.60 -4.25
C GLU A 75 -13.85 21.22 -4.89
N ALA A 76 -13.05 21.04 -5.93
CA ALA A 76 -12.87 19.76 -6.60
C ALA A 76 -12.18 18.73 -5.68
N GLN A 77 -11.19 19.15 -4.89
CA GLN A 77 -10.53 18.32 -3.89
C GLN A 77 -11.51 17.92 -2.78
N ASN A 78 -12.30 18.85 -2.25
CA ASN A 78 -13.32 18.60 -1.24
C ASN A 78 -14.43 17.66 -1.76
N LYS A 79 -14.88 17.84 -3.01
CA LYS A 79 -15.82 16.92 -3.66
C LYS A 79 -15.24 15.51 -3.83
N LYS A 80 -13.97 15.39 -4.19
CA LYS A 80 -13.26 14.08 -4.25
C LYS A 80 -13.18 13.42 -2.87
N ILE A 81 -12.89 14.20 -1.82
CA ILE A 81 -12.85 13.70 -0.43
C ILE A 81 -14.25 13.27 0.03
N ALA A 82 -15.30 14.07 -0.23
CA ALA A 82 -16.67 13.74 0.13
C ALA A 82 -17.21 12.53 -0.66
N GLN A 83 -16.89 12.44 -1.96
CA GLN A 83 -17.23 11.29 -2.79
C GLN A 83 -16.46 10.02 -2.38
N ASN A 84 -15.20 10.13 -1.94
CA ASN A 84 -14.45 9.02 -1.38
C ASN A 84 -14.99 8.55 -0.02
N GLN A 85 -15.63 9.41 0.75
CA GLN A 85 -16.33 9.04 1.99
C GLN A 85 -17.72 8.42 1.72
N ALA A 86 -18.40 8.80 0.63
CA ALA A 86 -19.70 8.27 0.23
C ALA A 86 -19.62 7.04 -0.69
N MET A 87 -18.49 6.82 -1.36
CA MET A 87 -18.24 5.72 -2.28
C MET A 87 -16.94 4.99 -1.90
N SER A 88 -16.91 4.33 -0.73
CA SER A 88 -15.86 3.35 -0.43
C SER A 88 -16.06 2.04 -1.22
N THR A 89 -16.51 2.15 -2.45
CA THR A 89 -16.54 1.06 -3.42
C THR A 89 -15.99 1.56 -4.77
N HIS A 90 -14.80 1.05 -5.13
CA HIS A 90 -14.33 0.91 -6.52
C HIS A 90 -13.63 2.04 -7.27
N THR A 91 -12.60 2.73 -6.71
CA THR A 91 -11.60 3.39 -7.59
C THR A 91 -10.25 3.57 -6.86
N GLY A 92 -9.54 2.50 -6.68
CA GLY A 92 -8.12 2.47 -6.28
C GLY A 92 -7.41 1.41 -7.08
N CYS A 93 -6.08 1.51 -7.22
CA CYS A 93 -5.27 0.42 -7.76
C CYS A 93 -5.69 -0.89 -7.07
N PRO A 94 -5.96 -1.98 -7.80
CA PRO A 94 -6.37 -3.26 -7.21
C PRO A 94 -5.45 -3.73 -6.08
N GLY A 95 -4.17 -3.36 -6.12
CA GLY A 95 -3.18 -3.69 -5.10
C GLY A 95 -3.39 -3.00 -3.74
N SER A 96 -4.09 -1.86 -3.69
CA SER A 96 -4.35 -1.10 -2.45
C SER A 96 -5.78 -1.25 -1.93
N LYS A 97 -6.63 -2.01 -2.62
CA LYS A 97 -8.03 -2.20 -2.21
C LYS A 97 -8.10 -3.01 -0.92
N ILE A 98 -8.79 -2.48 0.10
CA ILE A 98 -9.02 -3.20 1.35
C ILE A 98 -9.97 -4.38 1.09
N MET A 99 -9.55 -5.59 1.40
CA MET A 99 -10.35 -6.80 1.27
C MET A 99 -10.19 -7.71 2.47
N GLN A 100 -11.30 -8.13 3.05
CA GLN A 100 -11.38 -9.24 4.00
C GLN A 100 -11.75 -10.49 3.22
N ILE A 101 -10.86 -11.47 3.17
CA ILE A 101 -11.08 -12.72 2.45
C ILE A 101 -11.80 -13.69 3.38
N ARG A 102 -13.10 -13.78 3.23
CA ARG A 102 -13.90 -14.81 3.92
C ARG A 102 -13.97 -16.05 3.05
N ARG A 103 -13.46 -17.17 3.54
CA ARG A 103 -13.59 -18.47 2.88
C ARG A 103 -14.67 -19.25 3.61
N THR A 104 -15.76 -19.54 2.93
CA THR A 104 -16.73 -20.53 3.37
C THR A 104 -16.10 -21.90 3.14
N GLU A 105 -15.84 -22.63 4.20
CA GLU A 105 -15.53 -24.05 4.11
C GLU A 105 -16.81 -24.73 3.63
N THR A 106 -16.89 -25.04 2.34
CA THR A 106 -17.87 -26.01 1.84
C THR A 106 -17.39 -27.39 2.31
N PRO A 107 -18.24 -28.14 3.02
CA PRO A 107 -17.91 -29.51 3.38
C PRO A 107 -18.05 -30.39 2.13
N GLU A 108 -17.06 -30.34 1.25
CA GLU A 108 -16.91 -31.37 0.24
C GLU A 108 -16.25 -32.60 0.86
N SER A 109 -16.94 -33.70 0.75
CA SER A 109 -16.53 -35.03 1.15
C SER A 109 -15.11 -35.36 0.70
N VAL A 110 -14.14 -35.17 1.58
CA VAL A 110 -12.72 -35.44 1.31
C VAL A 110 -12.46 -36.93 1.49
N LYS A 111 -12.24 -37.64 0.39
CA LYS A 111 -11.48 -38.89 0.42
C LYS A 111 -10.08 -38.59 0.93
N PRO A 112 -9.48 -39.40 1.83
CA PRO A 112 -8.13 -39.16 2.31
C PRO A 112 -7.14 -39.48 1.19
N SER A 113 -6.73 -38.47 0.43
CA SER A 113 -5.55 -38.52 -0.41
C SER A 113 -4.51 -37.60 0.20
N SER A 114 -3.31 -38.06 0.31
CA SER A 114 -2.11 -37.40 0.86
C SER A 114 -1.65 -36.23 -0.02
N THR A 115 -2.52 -35.26 -0.29
CA THR A 115 -2.19 -34.01 -0.98
C THR A 115 -2.03 -32.92 0.05
N VAL A 116 -0.83 -32.38 0.11
CA VAL A 116 -0.46 -31.17 0.85
C VAL A 116 -1.57 -30.12 0.69
N ASP A 117 -2.05 -29.58 1.79
CA ASP A 117 -3.13 -28.57 1.85
C ASP A 117 -2.66 -27.30 1.12
N SER A 118 -2.86 -27.24 -0.17
CA SER A 118 -2.35 -26.20 -1.08
C SER A 118 -3.24 -24.93 -1.11
N VAL A 119 -4.24 -24.85 -0.22
CA VAL A 119 -5.16 -23.72 -0.17
C VAL A 119 -4.53 -22.55 0.57
N SER A 120 -4.53 -21.37 -0.07
CA SER A 120 -4.07 -20.14 0.58
C SER A 120 -4.87 -19.86 1.85
N LYS A 121 -4.20 -19.51 2.95
CA LYS A 121 -4.82 -19.15 4.24
C LYS A 121 -4.89 -17.63 4.47
N LEU A 122 -4.57 -16.82 3.45
CA LEU A 122 -4.59 -15.36 3.54
C LEU A 122 -6.03 -14.85 3.76
N GLN A 123 -6.20 -13.90 4.70
CA GLN A 123 -7.50 -13.39 5.13
C GLN A 123 -7.68 -11.89 4.87
N ASN A 124 -6.62 -11.17 4.53
CA ASN A 124 -6.66 -9.73 4.30
C ASN A 124 -5.91 -9.31 3.03
N TRP A 125 -6.29 -8.18 2.52
CA TRP A 125 -5.59 -7.46 1.46
C TRP A 125 -5.76 -5.95 1.68
N PRO A 126 -4.74 -5.11 1.46
CA PRO A 126 -3.37 -5.44 1.05
C PRO A 126 -2.55 -6.07 2.18
N VAL A 127 -1.43 -6.74 1.82
CA VAL A 127 -0.52 -7.38 2.79
C VAL A 127 0.72 -6.53 3.07
N GLN A 128 1.15 -5.67 2.14
CA GLN A 128 2.31 -4.81 2.32
C GLN A 128 2.05 -3.74 3.39
N ILE A 129 2.95 -3.61 4.38
CA ILE A 129 2.83 -2.63 5.46
C ILE A 129 2.61 -1.22 4.91
N LYS A 130 3.33 -0.82 3.87
CA LYS A 130 3.21 0.50 3.24
C LYS A 130 1.82 0.76 2.66
N LEU A 131 1.18 -0.27 2.12
CA LEU A 131 -0.14 -0.18 1.47
C LEU A 131 -1.31 -0.44 2.44
N ALA A 132 -1.07 -1.15 3.54
CA ALA A 132 -2.11 -1.46 4.50
C ALA A 132 -2.68 -0.15 5.12
N PRO A 133 -3.99 -0.03 5.30
CA PRO A 133 -4.59 1.10 6.01
C PRO A 133 -4.21 1.07 7.49
N VAL A 134 -4.27 2.22 8.16
CA VAL A 134 -4.07 2.29 9.62
C VAL A 134 -5.23 1.62 10.37
N SER A 135 -6.44 1.65 9.83
CA SER A 135 -7.61 1.01 10.39
C SER A 135 -8.39 0.29 9.30
N ALA A 136 -8.82 -0.94 9.60
CA ALA A 136 -9.67 -1.74 8.72
C ALA A 136 -10.46 -2.78 9.53
N PRO A 137 -11.63 -3.21 9.05
CA PRO A 137 -12.46 -4.19 9.77
C PRO A 137 -11.76 -5.51 10.09
N TYR A 138 -10.80 -5.93 9.27
CA TYR A 138 -10.06 -7.17 9.50
C TYR A 138 -9.04 -7.07 10.65
N PHE A 139 -8.74 -5.87 11.16
CA PHE A 139 -7.88 -5.71 12.33
C PHE A 139 -8.63 -5.87 13.65
N ASP A 140 -9.97 -5.87 13.64
CA ASP A 140 -10.72 -6.04 14.87
C ASP A 140 -10.55 -7.48 15.42
N CYS A 141 -10.17 -7.57 16.69
CA CYS A 141 -9.84 -8.82 17.38
C CYS A 141 -8.80 -9.68 16.64
N ALA A 142 -7.89 -9.05 15.90
CA ALA A 142 -6.93 -9.76 15.06
C ALA A 142 -5.70 -10.26 15.83
N LYS A 143 -5.23 -11.44 15.45
CA LYS A 143 -3.85 -11.88 15.69
C LYS A 143 -3.02 -11.37 14.52
N LEU A 144 -2.08 -10.47 14.79
CA LEU A 144 -1.28 -9.82 13.76
C LEU A 144 -0.01 -10.62 13.47
N LEU A 145 0.23 -10.93 12.20
CA LEU A 145 1.48 -11.45 11.68
C LEU A 145 2.25 -10.34 10.97
N ILE A 146 3.45 -10.05 11.42
CA ILE A 146 4.40 -9.14 10.75
C ILE A 146 5.55 -9.99 10.23
N ALA A 147 5.68 -10.15 8.92
CA ALA A 147 6.64 -11.05 8.32
C ALA A 147 7.56 -10.34 7.31
N ALA A 148 8.82 -10.75 7.26
CA ALA A 148 9.73 -10.31 6.21
C ALA A 148 9.34 -10.95 4.88
N ASP A 149 9.45 -10.22 3.77
CA ASP A 149 9.03 -10.66 2.44
C ASP A 149 9.61 -12.02 2.03
N CYS A 150 10.85 -12.32 2.41
CA CYS A 150 11.52 -13.56 2.04
C CYS A 150 11.01 -14.79 2.80
N THR A 151 10.34 -14.63 3.95
CA THR A 151 10.01 -15.74 4.85
C THR A 151 9.05 -16.75 4.24
N ALA A 152 8.06 -16.28 3.48
CA ALA A 152 7.09 -17.13 2.81
C ALA A 152 7.70 -17.95 1.66
N TYR A 153 8.81 -17.49 1.10
CA TYR A 153 9.54 -18.21 0.04
C TYR A 153 10.51 -19.22 0.63
N ALA A 154 11.10 -18.92 1.80
CA ALA A 154 12.05 -19.80 2.45
C ALA A 154 11.36 -20.97 3.18
N TYR A 155 10.21 -20.72 3.82
CA TYR A 155 9.51 -21.69 4.66
C TYR A 155 8.33 -22.32 3.93
N ALA A 156 8.43 -23.61 3.58
CA ALA A 156 7.46 -24.30 2.72
C ALA A 156 6.01 -24.33 3.25
N SER A 157 5.82 -24.44 4.57
CA SER A 157 4.49 -24.49 5.19
C SER A 157 3.98 -23.15 5.71
N PHE A 158 4.46 -22.02 5.15
CA PHE A 158 4.23 -20.67 5.67
C PHE A 158 2.74 -20.34 5.85
N HIS A 159 1.90 -20.72 4.89
CA HIS A 159 0.45 -20.47 4.97
C HIS A 159 -0.20 -21.22 6.15
N LYS A 160 0.21 -22.47 6.38
CA LYS A 160 -0.35 -23.31 7.42
C LYS A 160 0.11 -22.86 8.82
N ASP A 161 1.41 -22.62 8.98
CA ASP A 161 2.01 -22.45 10.31
C ASP A 161 1.99 -20.98 10.77
N PHE A 162 2.04 -20.02 9.82
CA PHE A 162 2.13 -18.59 10.15
C PHE A 162 0.93 -17.76 9.72
N ILE A 163 0.40 -17.93 8.52
CA ILE A 163 -0.70 -17.08 8.00
C ILE A 163 -2.06 -17.49 8.57
N GLN A 164 -2.28 -18.78 8.78
CA GLN A 164 -3.58 -19.29 9.22
C GLN A 164 -4.07 -18.59 10.48
N ASN A 165 -5.31 -18.06 10.44
CA ASN A 165 -5.98 -17.34 11.53
C ASN A 165 -5.26 -16.06 11.98
N LYS A 166 -4.47 -15.43 11.10
CA LYS A 166 -3.79 -14.16 11.37
C LYS A 166 -4.03 -13.16 10.25
N VAL A 167 -4.08 -11.89 10.61
CA VAL A 167 -3.98 -10.77 9.67
C VAL A 167 -2.50 -10.59 9.36
N THR A 168 -2.15 -10.63 8.08
CA THR A 168 -0.76 -10.67 7.63
C THR A 168 -0.32 -9.34 7.07
N LEU A 169 0.78 -8.81 7.60
CA LEU A 169 1.51 -7.66 7.07
C LEU A 169 2.93 -8.08 6.74
N ILE A 170 3.41 -7.69 5.56
CA ILE A 170 4.76 -8.02 5.11
C ILE A 170 5.54 -6.76 4.73
N GLY A 171 6.87 -6.86 4.73
CA GLY A 171 7.74 -5.79 4.28
C GLY A 171 9.22 -6.16 4.31
N CYS A 172 10.02 -5.40 3.57
CA CYS A 172 11.47 -5.50 3.56
C CYS A 172 12.10 -4.15 3.87
N PRO A 173 12.62 -3.92 5.09
CA PRO A 173 13.18 -2.62 5.47
C PRO A 173 14.38 -2.23 4.61
N LYS A 174 15.11 -3.21 4.05
CA LYS A 174 16.24 -2.97 3.15
C LYS A 174 15.80 -2.44 1.78
N LEU A 175 14.72 -3.00 1.21
CA LEU A 175 14.23 -2.60 -0.11
C LEU A 175 13.36 -1.35 -0.03
N ASP A 176 12.52 -1.25 0.98
CA ASP A 176 11.59 -0.16 1.14
C ASP A 176 12.23 1.14 1.67
N GLN A 177 13.40 1.03 2.31
CA GLN A 177 14.16 2.15 2.88
C GLN A 177 13.31 3.05 3.82
N VAL A 178 12.38 2.45 4.57
CA VAL A 178 11.48 3.16 5.49
C VAL A 178 11.54 2.57 6.89
N ASP A 179 11.26 3.39 7.91
CA ASP A 179 10.98 2.92 9.27
C ASP A 179 9.49 2.57 9.39
N TYR A 180 9.19 1.29 9.52
CA TYR A 180 7.82 0.81 9.69
C TYR A 180 7.25 1.11 11.08
N SER A 181 8.06 1.55 12.04
CA SER A 181 7.63 1.68 13.43
C SER A 181 6.44 2.62 13.60
N GLU A 182 6.41 3.75 12.90
CA GLU A 182 5.31 4.71 12.98
C GLU A 182 4.00 4.12 12.48
N LYS A 183 4.05 3.49 11.29
CA LYS A 183 2.88 2.86 10.68
C LYS A 183 2.34 1.72 11.51
N LEU A 184 3.21 0.84 12.00
CA LEU A 184 2.85 -0.29 12.86
C LEU A 184 2.32 0.19 14.22
N THR A 185 2.91 1.26 14.80
CA THR A 185 2.37 1.91 16.00
C THR A 185 0.93 2.35 15.79
N ALA A 186 0.67 3.08 14.70
CA ALA A 186 -0.66 3.57 14.39
C ALA A 186 -1.67 2.42 14.19
N ILE A 187 -1.27 1.34 13.51
CA ILE A 187 -2.12 0.15 13.34
C ILE A 187 -2.44 -0.50 14.70
N ILE A 188 -1.44 -0.69 15.54
CA ILE A 188 -1.64 -1.31 16.86
C ILE A 188 -2.50 -0.44 17.78
N GLN A 189 -2.27 0.87 17.79
CA GLN A 189 -3.02 1.82 18.63
C GLN A 189 -4.50 1.91 18.24
N ASN A 190 -4.80 1.99 16.95
CA ASN A 190 -6.15 2.29 16.47
C ASN A 190 -7.04 1.05 16.30
N ASN A 191 -6.52 -0.16 16.52
CA ASN A 191 -7.27 -1.40 16.32
C ASN A 191 -7.18 -2.33 17.54
N ASN A 192 -8.17 -3.20 17.71
CA ASN A 192 -8.22 -4.19 18.79
C ASN A 192 -7.37 -5.42 18.43
N ILE A 193 -6.05 -5.29 18.50
CA ILE A 193 -5.11 -6.39 18.23
C ILE A 193 -5.00 -7.30 19.46
N GLN A 194 -5.08 -8.61 19.27
CA GLN A 194 -4.97 -9.60 20.35
C GLN A 194 -3.53 -10.05 20.63
N SER A 195 -2.73 -10.21 19.58
CA SER A 195 -1.34 -10.64 19.70
C SER A 195 -0.54 -10.29 18.46
N VAL A 196 0.79 -10.26 18.59
CA VAL A 196 1.70 -9.98 17.47
C VAL A 196 2.72 -11.11 17.33
N THR A 197 2.81 -11.68 16.13
CA THR A 197 3.85 -12.63 15.74
C THR A 197 4.76 -11.96 14.71
N ILE A 198 6.05 -11.90 14.99
CA ILE A 198 7.06 -11.34 14.09
C ILE A 198 7.83 -12.52 13.49
N VAL A 199 7.87 -12.62 12.16
CA VAL A 199 8.62 -13.67 11.47
C VAL A 199 9.67 -13.00 10.58
N ARG A 200 10.92 -13.36 10.80
CA ARG A 200 12.05 -12.79 10.06
C ARG A 200 13.00 -13.86 9.55
N MET A 201 13.85 -13.51 8.60
CA MET A 201 14.99 -14.33 8.21
C MET A 201 16.15 -14.10 9.19
N GLU A 202 17.05 -15.08 9.28
CA GLU A 202 18.29 -14.98 10.08
C GLU A 202 19.24 -13.87 9.61
N VAL A 203 19.10 -13.43 8.34
CA VAL A 203 19.97 -12.44 7.74
C VAL A 203 19.87 -11.07 8.43
N PRO A 204 20.99 -10.34 8.56
CA PRO A 204 21.04 -9.07 9.33
C PRO A 204 20.04 -8.01 8.86
N CYS A 205 19.74 -7.93 7.55
CA CYS A 205 18.82 -6.93 7.01
C CYS A 205 17.38 -7.07 7.56
N CYS A 206 16.97 -8.26 8.02
CA CYS A 206 15.66 -8.48 8.63
C CYS A 206 15.57 -7.99 10.09
N GLY A 207 16.70 -7.69 10.73
CA GLY A 207 16.71 -7.10 12.07
C GLY A 207 15.97 -5.76 12.16
N GLY A 208 15.96 -4.99 11.08
CA GLY A 208 15.21 -3.73 11.00
C GLY A 208 13.70 -3.91 11.14
N LEU A 209 13.12 -4.99 10.59
CA LEU A 209 11.69 -5.28 10.75
C LEU A 209 11.34 -5.65 12.20
N GLU A 210 12.16 -6.48 12.83
CA GLU A 210 12.01 -6.85 14.23
C GLU A 210 12.09 -5.63 15.14
N MET A 211 13.10 -4.76 14.94
CA MET A 211 13.27 -3.52 15.71
C MET A 211 12.07 -2.59 15.53
N ALA A 212 11.59 -2.40 14.31
CA ALA A 212 10.43 -1.57 14.03
C ALA A 212 9.16 -2.09 14.71
N ALA A 213 8.93 -3.42 14.67
CA ALA A 213 7.78 -4.03 15.32
C ALA A 213 7.86 -3.94 16.86
N LYS A 214 9.04 -4.17 17.46
CA LYS A 214 9.25 -3.98 18.90
C LYS A 214 9.04 -2.53 19.34
N LYS A 215 9.57 -1.57 18.59
CA LYS A 215 9.37 -0.14 18.84
C LYS A 215 7.89 0.23 18.72
N ALA A 216 7.18 -0.33 17.75
CA ALA A 216 5.74 -0.11 17.59
C ALA A 216 4.94 -0.65 18.78
N LEU A 217 5.26 -1.84 19.28
CA LEU A 217 4.65 -2.40 20.49
C LEU A 217 4.86 -1.50 21.71
N GLN A 218 6.08 -1.00 21.92
CA GLN A 218 6.40 -0.08 23.02
C GLN A 218 5.63 1.23 22.89
N ASN A 219 5.65 1.85 21.71
CA ASN A 219 5.02 3.14 21.44
C ASN A 219 3.48 3.06 21.44
N SER A 220 2.91 1.89 21.21
CA SER A 220 1.45 1.71 21.19
C SER A 220 0.80 1.91 22.56
N GLY A 221 1.56 1.78 23.65
CA GLY A 221 1.04 1.82 25.02
C GLY A 221 0.14 0.62 25.37
N LYS A 222 0.00 -0.37 24.50
CA LYS A 222 -0.81 -1.57 24.74
C LYS A 222 0.04 -2.74 25.22
N PHE A 223 -0.43 -3.44 26.24
CA PHE A 223 0.21 -4.65 26.70
C PHE A 223 -0.35 -5.85 25.89
N LEU A 224 0.40 -6.30 24.88
CA LEU A 224 0.03 -7.38 23.98
C LEU A 224 1.04 -8.53 24.06
N PRO A 225 0.58 -9.79 24.06
CA PRO A 225 1.48 -10.91 23.89
C PRO A 225 2.13 -10.87 22.51
N TRP A 226 3.43 -11.04 22.45
CA TRP A 226 4.17 -11.07 21.20
C TRP A 226 5.31 -12.10 21.22
N GLN A 227 5.72 -12.53 20.02
CA GLN A 227 6.84 -13.44 19.82
C GLN A 227 7.60 -13.12 18.53
N VAL A 228 8.88 -13.51 18.51
CA VAL A 228 9.72 -13.46 17.30
C VAL A 228 10.10 -14.87 16.90
N ILE A 229 9.96 -15.18 15.62
CA ILE A 229 10.39 -16.45 15.03
C ILE A 229 11.38 -16.14 13.93
N THR A 230 12.55 -16.77 13.99
CA THR A 230 13.58 -16.62 12.98
C THR A 230 13.59 -17.84 12.06
N ILE A 231 13.63 -17.60 10.75
CA ILE A 231 13.73 -18.63 9.72
C ILE A 231 15.12 -18.57 9.10
N GLY A 232 15.79 -19.71 9.04
CA GLY A 232 17.03 -19.87 8.33
C GLY A 232 16.87 -19.86 6.81
N ILE A 233 17.93 -19.59 6.09
CA ILE A 233 17.94 -19.68 4.62
C ILE A 233 17.68 -21.10 4.11
N ASP A 234 17.88 -22.11 4.97
CA ASP A 234 17.57 -23.51 4.70
C ASP A 234 16.06 -23.84 4.89
N GLY A 235 15.24 -22.84 5.25
CA GLY A 235 13.81 -23.00 5.46
C GLY A 235 13.40 -23.62 6.79
N LYS A 236 14.26 -23.66 7.78
CA LYS A 236 13.94 -24.14 9.12
C LYS A 236 13.77 -22.98 10.09
N THR A 237 12.97 -23.18 11.14
CA THR A 237 12.92 -22.26 12.27
C THR A 237 14.18 -22.40 13.12
N ILE A 238 14.75 -21.28 13.51
CA ILE A 238 15.89 -21.20 14.43
C ILE A 238 15.34 -20.75 15.79
N GLU A 239 15.66 -21.49 16.84
CA GLU A 239 15.32 -21.16 18.23
C GLU A 239 16.24 -20.08 18.81
#